data_e12d29913e3a0b76c2d9310d53696283
#
_entry.id   e12d29913e3a0b76c2d9310d53696283
#
_cell.length_a   1.000
_cell.length_b   1.000
_cell.length_c   1.000
_cell.angle_alpha   90.00
_cell.angle_beta   90.00
_cell.angle_gamma   90.00
#
_symmetry.space_group_name_H-M   'P 1'
#
loop_
_entity.id
_entity.type
_entity.pdbx_description
1 polymer ?
#
loop_
_entity_poly.entity_id
_entity_poly.type
_entity_poly.pdbx_seq_one_letter_code
_entity_poly.pdbx_strand_id
1 'polypeptide(L)'
;MLSPIFGVLFDGIAYGMLLFVLSVGLSVTLGLMNFVNLAHCAFAMLGGYVTITLVNEFNWPFLATLPMAFAAAAVVSVALERTLYRRLYRATDLDQVLLTIGLAFISVSIAAYIFGTIQQPVETPEVLRGSVGFLGLDLGKYRLFLIGIALVVTVLLVTGLEYTRFGAQVRAAVVNQRMARGLGIDVDRTFASTFALGSGLAGLGGALAIEIVGLDPNFAFTYLVYVLIIVSVGGLGSIAGSFAAAILIGVSDVAGKYYAPELGAFLIYLVMVVVLMWRPAGLVGRR
;
A
#
# COMPACT_ATOMS: atom_id res chain seq x y z
N MET A 1 -22.00 -25.51 -8.74
CA MET A 1 -22.33 -24.19 -8.13
C MET A 1 -21.29 -23.69 -7.11
N LEU A 2 -20.47 -24.55 -6.50
CA LEU A 2 -19.42 -24.11 -5.53
C LEU A 2 -18.17 -23.53 -6.20
N SER A 3 -17.81 -23.98 -7.39
CA SER A 3 -16.58 -23.56 -8.10
C SER A 3 -16.48 -22.03 -8.35
N PRO A 4 -17.53 -21.30 -8.79
CA PRO A 4 -17.44 -19.86 -8.99
C PRO A 4 -17.23 -19.07 -7.68
N ILE A 5 -17.86 -19.51 -6.57
CA ILE A 5 -17.73 -18.85 -5.27
C ILE A 5 -16.29 -18.95 -4.76
N PHE A 6 -15.68 -20.13 -4.86
CA PHE A 6 -14.27 -20.30 -4.47
C PHE A 6 -13.32 -19.49 -5.34
N GLY A 7 -13.59 -19.38 -6.66
CA GLY A 7 -12.83 -18.53 -7.56
C GLY A 7 -12.90 -17.06 -7.15
N VAL A 8 -14.11 -16.54 -6.91
CA VAL A 8 -14.33 -15.14 -6.47
C VAL A 8 -13.66 -14.88 -5.12
N LEU A 9 -13.72 -15.82 -4.17
CA LEU A 9 -13.05 -15.69 -2.87
C LEU A 9 -11.53 -15.66 -3.04
N PHE A 10 -10.97 -16.57 -3.83
CA PHE A 10 -9.53 -16.60 -4.09
C PHE A 10 -9.04 -15.31 -4.74
N ASP A 11 -9.74 -14.84 -5.78
CA ASP A 11 -9.44 -13.61 -6.48
C ASP A 11 -9.57 -12.40 -5.57
N GLY A 12 -10.63 -12.38 -4.74
CA GLY A 12 -10.86 -11.34 -3.75
C GLY A 12 -9.78 -11.29 -2.66
N ILE A 13 -9.31 -12.46 -2.19
CA ILE A 13 -8.20 -12.54 -1.23
C ILE A 13 -6.91 -12.04 -1.90
N ALA A 14 -6.60 -12.48 -3.12
CA ALA A 14 -5.40 -12.05 -3.83
C ALA A 14 -5.40 -10.53 -4.06
N TYR A 15 -6.53 -9.97 -4.48
CA TYR A 15 -6.70 -8.53 -4.64
C TYR A 15 -6.61 -7.79 -3.29
N GLY A 16 -7.21 -8.34 -2.24
CA GLY A 16 -7.11 -7.82 -0.88
C GLY A 16 -5.66 -7.80 -0.38
N MET A 17 -4.86 -8.83 -0.68
CA MET A 17 -3.43 -8.87 -0.34
C MET A 17 -2.63 -7.79 -1.08
N LEU A 18 -2.94 -7.51 -2.35
CA LEU A 18 -2.36 -6.37 -3.08
C LEU A 18 -2.69 -5.05 -2.39
N LEU A 19 -3.97 -4.84 -2.10
CA LEU A 19 -4.44 -3.63 -1.41
C LEU A 19 -3.81 -3.49 -0.02
N PHE A 20 -3.56 -4.61 0.68
CA PHE A 20 -2.84 -4.60 1.96
C PHE A 20 -1.41 -4.08 1.79
N VAL A 21 -0.64 -4.60 0.83
CA VAL A 21 0.74 -4.13 0.60
C VAL A 21 0.76 -2.65 0.25
N LEU A 22 -0.19 -2.18 -0.58
CA LEU A 22 -0.34 -0.76 -0.91
C LEU A 22 -0.68 0.10 0.31
N SER A 23 -1.51 -0.40 1.24
CA SER A 23 -2.07 0.41 2.34
C SER A 23 -1.27 0.32 3.63
N VAL A 24 -0.56 -0.78 3.88
CA VAL A 24 0.12 -0.99 5.16
C VAL A 24 1.20 0.04 5.43
N GLY A 25 1.89 0.54 4.40
CA GLY A 25 2.85 1.62 4.53
C GLY A 25 2.22 2.91 5.04
N LEU A 26 1.03 3.28 4.55
CA LEU A 26 0.28 4.43 5.07
C LEU A 26 -0.22 4.18 6.50
N SER A 27 -0.67 2.97 6.80
CA SER A 27 -1.09 2.60 8.15
C SER A 27 0.06 2.75 9.16
N VAL A 28 1.28 2.38 8.76
CA VAL A 28 2.49 2.55 9.59
C VAL A 28 2.81 4.04 9.78
N THR A 29 2.85 4.84 8.71
CA THR A 29 3.22 6.26 8.80
C THR A 29 2.14 7.10 9.50
N LEU A 30 0.88 6.93 9.14
CA LEU A 30 -0.24 7.66 9.75
C LEU A 30 -0.45 7.23 11.21
N GLY A 31 -0.43 5.92 11.48
CA GLY A 31 -0.68 5.40 12.82
C GLY A 31 0.45 5.60 13.80
N LEU A 32 1.71 5.58 13.34
CA LEU A 32 2.87 5.76 14.20
C LEU A 32 3.36 7.20 14.25
N MET A 33 3.24 7.98 13.18
CA MET A 33 3.78 9.36 13.13
C MET A 33 2.69 10.44 13.18
N ASN A 34 1.43 10.04 13.11
CA ASN A 34 0.28 10.96 13.01
C ASN A 34 0.45 11.98 11.88
N PHE A 35 1.06 11.54 10.76
CA PHE A 35 1.32 12.37 9.59
C PHE A 35 0.41 11.94 8.44
N VAL A 36 -0.44 12.88 7.98
CA VAL A 36 -1.38 12.64 6.88
C VAL A 36 -0.67 12.80 5.55
N ASN A 37 -0.38 11.68 4.88
CA ASN A 37 0.32 11.67 3.60
C ASN A 37 -0.59 11.23 2.45
N LEU A 38 -1.24 12.18 1.77
CA LEU A 38 -2.06 11.88 0.59
C LEU A 38 -1.22 11.60 -0.69
N ALA A 39 0.09 11.88 -0.66
CA ALA A 39 1.00 11.46 -1.73
C ALA A 39 1.45 9.99 -1.62
N HIS A 40 0.91 9.22 -0.67
CA HIS A 40 1.35 7.84 -0.44
C HIS A 40 1.30 6.97 -1.69
N CYS A 41 0.19 7.02 -2.44
CA CYS A 41 0.06 6.24 -3.67
C CYS A 41 0.90 6.78 -4.85
N ALA A 42 1.44 7.99 -4.77
CA ALA A 42 2.44 8.46 -5.71
C ALA A 42 3.77 7.69 -5.58
N PHE A 43 4.13 7.25 -4.37
CA PHE A 43 5.27 6.33 -4.18
C PHE A 43 4.98 4.93 -4.74
N ALA A 44 3.73 4.47 -4.65
CA ALA A 44 3.33 3.23 -5.31
C ALA A 44 3.44 3.35 -6.83
N MET A 45 2.92 4.42 -7.40
CA MET A 45 3.04 4.74 -8.83
C MET A 45 4.51 4.83 -9.25
N LEU A 46 5.38 5.48 -8.48
CA LEU A 46 6.82 5.55 -8.74
C LEU A 46 7.44 4.15 -8.80
N GLY A 47 7.17 3.29 -7.82
CA GLY A 47 7.68 1.91 -7.80
C GLY A 47 7.22 1.09 -9.01
N GLY A 48 5.96 1.27 -9.42
CA GLY A 48 5.42 0.66 -10.63
C GLY A 48 6.14 1.13 -11.88
N TYR A 49 6.35 2.44 -12.08
CA TYR A 49 7.07 2.96 -13.24
C TYR A 49 8.56 2.56 -13.25
N VAL A 50 9.21 2.49 -12.09
CA VAL A 50 10.57 1.93 -12.00
C VAL A 50 10.59 0.49 -12.51
N THR A 51 9.61 -0.33 -12.11
CA THR A 51 9.50 -1.71 -12.58
C THR A 51 9.27 -1.78 -14.08
N ILE A 52 8.34 -0.97 -14.62
CA ILE A 52 8.06 -0.90 -16.06
C ILE A 52 9.35 -0.56 -16.84
N THR A 53 10.07 0.46 -16.43
CA THR A 53 11.30 0.91 -17.08
C THR A 53 12.37 -0.19 -17.04
N LEU A 54 12.59 -0.81 -15.87
CA LEU A 54 13.61 -1.85 -15.72
C LEU A 54 13.29 -3.11 -16.56
N VAL A 55 12.02 -3.49 -16.64
CA VAL A 55 11.62 -4.67 -17.44
C VAL A 55 11.65 -4.35 -18.93
N ASN A 56 11.02 -3.25 -19.37
CA ASN A 56 10.82 -2.98 -20.80
C ASN A 56 12.06 -2.40 -21.49
N GLU A 57 12.83 -1.54 -20.81
CA GLU A 57 14.00 -0.90 -21.43
C GLU A 57 15.30 -1.64 -21.13
N PHE A 58 15.45 -2.18 -19.90
CA PHE A 58 16.68 -2.83 -19.48
C PHE A 58 16.60 -4.36 -19.48
N ASN A 59 15.44 -4.94 -19.82
CA ASN A 59 15.20 -6.40 -19.84
C ASN A 59 15.54 -7.12 -18.52
N TRP A 60 15.33 -6.43 -17.40
CA TRP A 60 15.54 -7.04 -16.09
C TRP A 60 14.44 -8.05 -15.76
N PRO A 61 14.78 -9.15 -15.06
CA PRO A 61 13.76 -10.07 -14.60
C PRO A 61 12.84 -9.39 -13.59
N PHE A 62 11.53 -9.55 -13.75
CA PHE A 62 10.50 -8.90 -12.92
C PHE A 62 10.77 -9.03 -11.41
N LEU A 63 11.18 -10.23 -10.94
CA LEU A 63 11.47 -10.45 -9.52
C LEU A 63 12.61 -9.59 -8.99
N ALA A 64 13.61 -9.27 -9.81
CA ALA A 64 14.72 -8.41 -9.44
C ALA A 64 14.31 -6.92 -9.38
N THR A 65 13.22 -6.53 -10.04
CA THR A 65 12.72 -5.15 -9.99
C THR A 65 11.97 -4.84 -8.71
N LEU A 66 11.42 -5.82 -8.01
CA LEU A 66 10.67 -5.63 -6.78
C LEU A 66 11.48 -4.94 -5.66
N PRO A 67 12.71 -5.41 -5.30
CA PRO A 67 13.54 -4.68 -4.35
C PRO A 67 13.99 -3.30 -4.86
N MET A 68 14.14 -3.13 -6.17
CA MET A 68 14.49 -1.83 -6.76
C MET A 68 13.33 -0.83 -6.66
N ALA A 69 12.09 -1.27 -6.90
CA ALA A 69 10.89 -0.47 -6.71
C ALA A 69 10.74 -0.01 -5.25
N PHE A 70 10.95 -0.92 -4.30
CA PHE A 70 11.01 -0.59 -2.88
C PHE A 70 12.09 0.44 -2.59
N ALA A 71 13.33 0.21 -3.04
CA ALA A 71 14.46 1.08 -2.77
C ALA A 71 14.29 2.47 -3.39
N ALA A 72 13.81 2.56 -4.63
CA ALA A 72 13.56 3.83 -5.32
C ALA A 72 12.52 4.67 -4.57
N ALA A 73 11.38 4.08 -4.20
CA ALA A 73 10.35 4.77 -3.42
C ALA A 73 10.87 5.18 -2.03
N ALA A 74 11.63 4.32 -1.35
CA ALA A 74 12.24 4.62 -0.05
C ALA A 74 13.24 5.78 -0.14
N VAL A 75 14.12 5.81 -1.14
CA VAL A 75 15.12 6.88 -1.32
C VAL A 75 14.44 8.22 -1.60
N VAL A 76 13.48 8.24 -2.53
CA VAL A 76 12.73 9.47 -2.86
C VAL A 76 11.96 9.95 -1.63
N SER A 77 11.36 9.06 -0.85
CA SER A 77 10.62 9.42 0.35
C SER A 77 11.51 10.02 1.44
N VAL A 78 12.73 9.49 1.64
CA VAL A 78 13.72 10.07 2.57
C VAL A 78 14.14 11.46 2.13
N ALA A 79 14.33 11.67 0.83
CA ALA A 79 14.65 12.99 0.28
C ALA A 79 13.53 14.00 0.55
N LEU A 80 12.26 13.62 0.29
CA LEU A 80 11.09 14.44 0.56
C LEU A 80 10.87 14.65 2.06
N GLU A 81 11.10 13.63 2.89
CA GLU A 81 10.99 13.74 4.34
C GLU A 81 11.95 14.79 4.88
N ARG A 82 13.23 14.73 4.50
CA ARG A 82 14.25 15.65 4.99
C ARG A 82 14.07 17.08 4.50
N THR A 83 13.54 17.28 3.30
CA THR A 83 13.40 18.60 2.68
C THR A 83 12.07 19.28 2.97
N LEU A 84 10.96 18.51 2.91
CA LEU A 84 9.60 19.03 2.95
C LEU A 84 8.83 18.57 4.20
N TYR A 85 8.65 17.25 4.41
CA TYR A 85 7.72 16.74 5.42
C TYR A 85 8.17 17.02 6.85
N ARG A 86 9.46 17.02 7.12
CA ARG A 86 10.01 17.36 8.44
C ARG A 86 9.58 18.73 8.93
N ARG A 87 9.37 19.69 8.03
CA ARG A 87 8.91 21.03 8.37
C ARG A 87 7.44 21.04 8.80
N LEU A 88 6.68 20.04 8.36
CA LEU A 88 5.23 19.93 8.59
C LEU A 88 4.85 19.04 9.78
N TYR A 89 5.80 18.41 10.47
CA TYR A 89 5.47 17.60 11.66
C TYR A 89 4.84 18.38 12.80
N ARG A 90 4.98 19.72 12.80
CA ARG A 90 4.36 20.63 13.77
C ARG A 90 3.24 21.49 13.17
N ALA A 91 2.98 21.32 11.89
CA ALA A 91 1.91 22.01 11.18
C ALA A 91 0.56 21.34 11.43
N THR A 92 -0.52 22.00 11.03
CA THR A 92 -1.86 21.43 11.13
C THR A 92 -2.05 20.28 10.15
N ASP A 93 -3.02 19.39 10.43
CA ASP A 93 -3.37 18.29 9.52
C ASP A 93 -3.76 18.82 8.12
N LEU A 94 -4.39 20.01 8.07
CA LEU A 94 -4.77 20.68 6.83
C LEU A 94 -3.54 21.06 6.00
N ASP A 95 -2.48 21.59 6.63
CA ASP A 95 -1.25 21.96 5.93
C ASP A 95 -0.55 20.71 5.36
N GLN A 96 -0.56 19.61 6.12
CA GLN A 96 -0.01 18.32 5.68
C GLN A 96 -0.79 17.78 4.47
N VAL A 97 -2.11 17.81 4.52
CA VAL A 97 -3.01 17.39 3.43
C VAL A 97 -2.77 18.25 2.19
N LEU A 98 -2.74 19.58 2.31
CA LEU A 98 -2.54 20.49 1.18
C LEU A 98 -1.18 20.28 0.50
N LEU A 99 -0.10 20.14 1.27
CA LEU A 99 1.21 19.87 0.68
C LEU A 99 1.24 18.51 -0.01
N THR A 100 0.76 17.47 0.67
CA THR A 100 0.89 16.09 0.14
C THR A 100 -0.02 15.84 -1.06
N ILE A 101 -1.22 16.46 -1.12
CA ILE A 101 -2.06 16.40 -2.31
C ILE A 101 -1.41 17.17 -3.48
N GLY A 102 -0.77 18.31 -3.21
CA GLY A 102 -0.01 19.06 -4.21
C GLY A 102 1.14 18.22 -4.79
N LEU A 103 1.88 17.49 -3.93
CA LEU A 103 2.93 16.56 -4.37
C LEU A 103 2.36 15.40 -5.19
N ALA A 104 1.17 14.89 -4.85
CA ALA A 104 0.51 13.85 -5.64
C ALA A 104 0.18 14.37 -7.05
N PHE A 105 -0.38 15.58 -7.20
CA PHE A 105 -0.64 16.19 -8.50
C PHE A 105 0.63 16.40 -9.32
N ILE A 106 1.71 16.89 -8.70
CA ILE A 106 3.01 17.05 -9.36
C ILE A 106 3.52 15.68 -9.85
N SER A 107 3.44 14.65 -9.01
CA SER A 107 3.90 13.29 -9.35
C SER A 107 3.10 12.70 -10.51
N VAL A 108 1.77 12.86 -10.52
CA VAL A 108 0.88 12.44 -11.61
C VAL A 108 1.23 13.18 -12.91
N SER A 109 1.45 14.50 -12.84
CA SER A 109 1.80 15.32 -14.01
C SER A 109 3.17 14.92 -14.58
N ILE A 110 4.16 14.66 -13.72
CA ILE A 110 5.49 14.18 -14.15
C ILE A 110 5.37 12.80 -14.81
N ALA A 111 4.61 11.88 -14.20
CA ALA A 111 4.40 10.55 -14.77
C ALA A 111 3.71 10.61 -16.13
N ALA A 112 2.67 11.46 -16.28
CA ALA A 112 1.97 11.66 -17.54
C ALA A 112 2.88 12.28 -18.62
N TYR A 113 3.79 13.18 -18.24
CA TYR A 113 4.75 13.79 -19.14
C TYR A 113 5.80 12.79 -19.64
N ILE A 114 6.32 11.92 -18.76
CA ILE A 114 7.41 10.97 -19.09
C ILE A 114 6.86 9.72 -19.79
N PHE A 115 5.79 9.13 -19.27
CA PHE A 115 5.27 7.83 -19.69
C PHE A 115 3.99 7.91 -20.54
N GLY A 116 3.43 9.12 -20.69
CA GLY A 116 2.15 9.31 -21.35
C GLY A 116 0.96 9.02 -20.44
N THR A 117 -0.26 9.13 -20.98
CA THR A 117 -1.51 8.95 -20.24
C THR A 117 -2.12 7.57 -20.39
N ILE A 118 -1.52 6.71 -21.22
CA ILE A 118 -2.01 5.36 -21.52
C ILE A 118 -1.38 4.38 -20.55
N GLN A 119 -2.16 3.37 -20.18
CA GLN A 119 -1.69 2.27 -19.34
C GLN A 119 -0.49 1.57 -19.98
N GLN A 120 0.58 1.42 -19.21
CA GLN A 120 1.81 0.78 -19.67
C GLN A 120 1.74 -0.73 -19.41
N PRO A 121 1.88 -1.58 -20.45
CA PRO A 121 1.93 -3.02 -20.26
C PRO A 121 3.31 -3.46 -19.75
N VAL A 122 3.31 -4.52 -18.95
CA VAL A 122 4.52 -5.28 -18.58
C VAL A 122 4.27 -6.74 -18.87
N GLU A 123 5.25 -7.39 -19.46
CA GLU A 123 5.17 -8.83 -19.67
C GLU A 123 5.37 -9.57 -18.34
N THR A 124 4.34 -10.35 -17.97
CA THR A 124 4.43 -11.23 -16.80
C THR A 124 5.52 -12.29 -17.04
N PRO A 125 6.39 -12.56 -16.06
CA PRO A 125 7.39 -13.62 -16.18
C PRO A 125 6.75 -14.96 -16.53
N GLU A 126 7.37 -15.75 -17.40
CA GLU A 126 6.85 -17.05 -17.82
C GLU A 126 6.54 -17.97 -16.64
N VAL A 127 7.35 -17.91 -15.59
CA VAL A 127 7.18 -18.70 -14.35
C VAL A 127 5.85 -18.38 -13.64
N LEU A 128 5.37 -17.13 -13.76
CA LEU A 128 4.15 -16.64 -13.11
C LEU A 128 2.94 -16.62 -14.06
N ARG A 129 3.15 -16.96 -15.34
CA ARG A 129 2.06 -17.09 -16.32
C ARG A 129 1.28 -18.38 -16.11
N GLY A 130 -0.02 -18.35 -16.42
CA GLY A 130 -0.93 -19.50 -16.37
C GLY A 130 -1.50 -19.76 -14.98
N SER A 131 -2.11 -20.93 -14.84
CA SER A 131 -2.81 -21.38 -13.63
C SER A 131 -2.25 -22.70 -13.12
N VAL A 132 -2.52 -22.97 -11.85
CA VAL A 132 -2.31 -24.29 -11.21
C VAL A 132 -3.66 -24.87 -10.89
N GLY A 133 -3.94 -26.06 -11.42
CA GLY A 133 -5.15 -26.81 -11.08
C GLY A 133 -5.03 -27.37 -9.65
N PHE A 134 -5.88 -26.92 -8.76
CA PHE A 134 -5.98 -27.44 -7.40
C PHE A 134 -7.44 -27.73 -7.05
N LEU A 135 -7.77 -28.96 -6.71
CA LEU A 135 -9.14 -29.43 -6.36
C LEU A 135 -10.22 -29.05 -7.41
N GLY A 136 -9.84 -29.01 -8.72
CA GLY A 136 -10.75 -28.66 -9.80
C GLY A 136 -10.97 -27.14 -9.96
N LEU A 137 -10.12 -26.31 -9.34
CA LEU A 137 -10.07 -24.86 -9.48
C LEU A 137 -8.78 -24.47 -10.20
N ASP A 138 -8.87 -23.57 -11.16
CA ASP A 138 -7.71 -22.99 -11.85
C ASP A 138 -7.25 -21.72 -11.10
N LEU A 139 -6.22 -21.86 -10.27
CA LEU A 139 -5.67 -20.77 -9.48
C LEU A 139 -4.55 -20.07 -10.26
N GLY A 140 -4.70 -18.77 -10.52
CA GLY A 140 -3.66 -17.99 -11.22
C GLY A 140 -2.35 -17.96 -10.43
N LYS A 141 -1.23 -18.34 -11.08
CA LYS A 141 0.10 -18.38 -10.45
C LYS A 141 0.52 -17.03 -9.87
N TYR A 142 0.26 -15.94 -10.60
CA TYR A 142 0.59 -14.59 -10.15
C TYR A 142 -0.16 -14.23 -8.85
N ARG A 143 -1.44 -14.60 -8.74
CA ARG A 143 -2.23 -14.36 -7.53
C ARG A 143 -1.71 -15.14 -6.32
N LEU A 144 -1.27 -16.39 -6.52
CA LEU A 144 -0.60 -17.16 -5.45
C LEU A 144 0.71 -16.52 -5.02
N PHE A 145 1.53 -16.08 -5.98
CA PHE A 145 2.77 -15.35 -5.71
C PHE A 145 2.50 -14.06 -4.90
N LEU A 146 1.48 -13.29 -5.29
CA LEU A 146 1.10 -12.06 -4.61
C LEU A 146 0.65 -12.31 -3.16
N ILE A 147 -0.15 -13.35 -2.92
CA ILE A 147 -0.53 -13.78 -1.56
C ILE A 147 0.73 -14.13 -0.77
N GLY A 148 1.66 -14.88 -1.35
CA GLY A 148 2.93 -15.25 -0.72
C GLY A 148 3.76 -14.03 -0.31
N ILE A 149 3.96 -13.07 -1.22
CA ILE A 149 4.69 -11.82 -0.93
C ILE A 149 4.00 -11.01 0.17
N ALA A 150 2.67 -10.86 0.11
CA ALA A 150 1.93 -10.12 1.12
C ALA A 150 2.04 -10.75 2.51
N LEU A 151 2.03 -12.09 2.61
CA LEU A 151 2.26 -12.80 3.87
C LEU A 151 3.68 -12.59 4.38
N VAL A 152 4.69 -12.67 3.51
CA VAL A 152 6.09 -12.37 3.89
C VAL A 152 6.22 -10.94 4.41
N VAL A 153 5.65 -9.97 3.70
CA VAL A 153 5.62 -8.56 4.14
C VAL A 153 4.93 -8.43 5.50
N THR A 154 3.79 -9.10 5.70
CA THR A 154 3.08 -9.09 6.98
C THR A 154 3.95 -9.59 8.12
N VAL A 155 4.59 -10.76 7.94
CA VAL A 155 5.48 -11.35 8.95
C VAL A 155 6.67 -10.43 9.24
N LEU A 156 7.31 -9.89 8.20
CA LEU A 156 8.45 -8.97 8.36
C LEU A 156 8.05 -7.68 9.08
N LEU A 157 6.87 -7.13 8.80
CA LEU A 157 6.39 -5.91 9.45
C LEU A 157 6.02 -6.17 10.93
N VAL A 158 5.28 -7.23 11.21
CA VAL A 158 4.91 -7.58 12.59
C VAL A 158 6.18 -7.85 13.39
N THR A 159 7.09 -8.70 12.88
CA THR A 159 8.34 -9.01 13.59
C THR A 159 9.23 -7.77 13.72
N GLY A 160 9.35 -6.96 12.67
CA GLY A 160 10.17 -5.75 12.66
C GLY A 160 9.66 -4.66 13.60
N LEU A 161 8.36 -4.43 13.66
CA LEU A 161 7.78 -3.38 14.49
C LEU A 161 7.45 -3.83 15.92
N GLU A 162 7.11 -5.09 16.16
CA GLU A 162 6.75 -5.55 17.52
C GLU A 162 7.95 -6.06 18.30
N TYR A 163 8.87 -6.80 17.66
CA TYR A 163 9.92 -7.55 18.35
C TYR A 163 11.33 -7.00 18.19
N THR A 164 11.53 -5.87 17.43
CA THR A 164 12.87 -5.30 17.26
C THR A 164 13.09 -4.00 18.04
N ARG A 165 14.37 -3.64 18.20
CA ARG A 165 14.77 -2.33 18.76
C ARG A 165 14.27 -1.16 17.92
N PHE A 166 14.21 -1.33 16.60
CA PHE A 166 13.68 -0.32 15.69
C PHE A 166 12.21 0.00 16.01
N GLY A 167 11.36 -1.01 16.11
CA GLY A 167 9.95 -0.79 16.46
C GLY A 167 9.77 -0.19 17.86
N ALA A 168 10.62 -0.55 18.83
CA ALA A 168 10.60 0.08 20.14
C ALA A 168 10.97 1.57 20.08
N GLN A 169 11.99 1.93 19.29
CA GLN A 169 12.39 3.33 19.06
C GLN A 169 11.28 4.13 18.37
N VAL A 170 10.63 3.54 17.35
CA VAL A 170 9.50 4.17 16.66
C VAL A 170 8.37 4.47 17.65
N ARG A 171 7.93 3.48 18.43
CA ARG A 171 6.87 3.68 19.43
C ARG A 171 7.24 4.72 20.50
N ALA A 172 8.48 4.72 20.99
CA ALA A 172 8.95 5.71 21.95
C ALA A 172 8.98 7.12 21.35
N ALA A 173 9.47 7.27 20.12
CA ALA A 173 9.53 8.55 19.42
C ALA A 173 8.14 9.16 19.16
N VAL A 174 7.14 8.31 18.92
CA VAL A 174 5.75 8.71 18.67
C VAL A 174 5.05 9.16 19.93
N VAL A 175 5.21 8.43 21.03
CA VAL A 175 4.55 8.75 22.31
C VAL A 175 5.08 10.07 22.88
N ASN A 176 6.40 10.26 22.88
CA ASN A 176 7.00 11.49 23.39
C ASN A 176 8.38 11.74 22.77
N GLN A 177 8.44 12.55 21.72
CA GLN A 177 9.68 12.90 21.02
C GLN A 177 10.74 13.52 21.95
N ARG A 178 10.31 14.36 22.93
CA ARG A 178 11.23 15.05 23.83
C ARG A 178 11.91 14.08 24.79
N MET A 179 11.13 13.16 25.36
CA MET A 179 11.67 12.10 26.22
C MET A 179 12.53 11.11 25.45
N ALA A 180 12.10 10.71 24.25
CA ALA A 180 12.87 9.80 23.40
C ALA A 180 14.26 10.38 23.07
N ARG A 181 14.35 11.67 22.72
CA ARG A 181 15.64 12.37 22.53
C ARG A 181 16.47 12.42 23.81
N GLY A 182 15.84 12.64 24.96
CA GLY A 182 16.53 12.62 26.27
C GLY A 182 17.14 11.26 26.62
N LEU A 183 16.56 10.17 26.11
CA LEU A 183 17.07 8.79 26.22
C LEU A 183 18.07 8.42 25.13
N GLY A 184 18.52 9.37 24.28
CA GLY A 184 19.51 9.16 23.23
C GLY A 184 18.93 8.59 21.93
N ILE A 185 17.61 8.52 21.75
CA ILE A 185 17.01 8.08 20.50
C ILE A 185 17.07 9.20 19.47
N ASP A 186 17.66 8.93 18.31
CA ASP A 186 17.63 9.85 17.17
C ASP A 186 16.25 9.78 16.49
N VAL A 187 15.35 10.65 16.97
CA VAL A 187 13.95 10.72 16.51
C VAL A 187 13.88 11.05 15.01
N ASP A 188 14.77 11.90 14.53
CA ASP A 188 14.78 12.34 13.13
C ASP A 188 15.15 11.18 12.19
N ARG A 189 16.16 10.38 12.56
CA ARG A 189 16.50 9.15 11.81
C ARG A 189 15.41 8.10 11.92
N THR A 190 14.80 7.94 13.09
CA THR A 190 13.72 6.99 13.31
C THR A 190 12.53 7.32 12.41
N PHE A 191 12.15 8.60 12.30
CA PHE A 191 11.05 9.04 11.45
C PHE A 191 11.37 8.88 9.96
N ALA A 192 12.57 9.30 9.53
CA ALA A 192 13.00 9.10 8.14
C ALA A 192 13.00 7.61 7.74
N SER A 193 13.47 6.72 8.62
CA SER A 193 13.46 5.28 8.38
C SER A 193 12.06 4.69 8.33
N THR A 194 11.15 5.16 9.19
CA THR A 194 9.75 4.74 9.19
C THR A 194 9.06 5.19 7.89
N PHE A 195 9.34 6.42 7.46
CA PHE A 195 8.83 6.96 6.21
C PHE A 195 9.36 6.17 4.99
N ALA A 196 10.67 5.86 4.99
CA ALA A 196 11.31 5.04 3.96
C ALA A 196 10.67 3.67 3.86
N LEU A 197 10.43 3.03 5.00
CA LEU A 197 9.80 1.71 5.06
C LEU A 197 8.35 1.76 4.52
N GLY A 198 7.55 2.73 4.97
CA GLY A 198 6.17 2.87 4.52
C GLY A 198 6.05 3.17 3.02
N SER A 199 6.86 4.10 2.51
CA SER A 199 6.87 4.47 1.08
C SER A 199 7.51 3.39 0.22
N GLY A 200 8.54 2.68 0.72
CA GLY A 200 9.13 1.53 0.05
C GLY A 200 8.12 0.40 -0.14
N LEU A 201 7.30 0.12 0.88
CA LEU A 201 6.20 -0.85 0.78
C LEU A 201 5.14 -0.41 -0.24
N ALA A 202 4.81 0.88 -0.28
CA ALA A 202 3.95 1.40 -1.34
C ALA A 202 4.55 1.17 -2.73
N GLY A 203 5.85 1.46 -2.91
CA GLY A 203 6.56 1.19 -4.17
C GLY A 203 6.55 -0.28 -4.57
N LEU A 204 6.77 -1.18 -3.61
CA LEU A 204 6.64 -2.62 -3.82
C LEU A 204 5.20 -2.99 -4.23
N GLY A 205 4.19 -2.43 -3.54
CA GLY A 205 2.78 -2.64 -3.88
C GLY A 205 2.44 -2.15 -5.28
N GLY A 206 2.98 -1.00 -5.70
CA GLY A 206 2.82 -0.48 -7.05
C GLY A 206 3.44 -1.37 -8.12
N ALA A 207 4.64 -1.92 -7.87
CA ALA A 207 5.27 -2.91 -8.75
C ALA A 207 4.43 -4.17 -8.90
N LEU A 208 3.86 -4.67 -7.80
CA LEU A 208 2.98 -5.83 -7.80
C LEU A 208 1.60 -5.55 -8.42
N ALA A 209 1.17 -4.29 -8.45
CA ALA A 209 -0.14 -3.91 -8.98
C ALA A 209 -0.23 -3.99 -10.51
N ILE A 210 0.89 -3.87 -11.22
CA ILE A 210 0.94 -3.72 -12.68
C ILE A 210 0.16 -4.82 -13.40
N GLU A 211 0.36 -6.07 -12.99
CA GLU A 211 -0.26 -7.24 -13.63
C GLU A 211 -1.78 -7.36 -13.36
N ILE A 212 -2.22 -6.94 -12.16
CA ILE A 212 -3.62 -7.12 -11.73
C ILE A 212 -4.51 -5.97 -12.21
N VAL A 213 -4.00 -4.74 -12.08
CA VAL A 213 -4.80 -3.53 -12.26
C VAL A 213 -4.23 -2.58 -13.31
N GLY A 214 -3.00 -2.86 -13.77
CA GLY A 214 -2.27 -1.98 -14.66
C GLY A 214 -1.72 -0.73 -13.96
N LEU A 215 -0.96 0.07 -14.71
CA LEU A 215 -0.40 1.31 -14.22
C LEU A 215 -0.61 2.42 -15.24
N ASP A 216 -1.27 3.48 -14.81
CA ASP A 216 -1.43 4.75 -15.51
C ASP A 216 -1.17 5.92 -14.53
N PRO A 217 -1.03 7.16 -14.99
CA PRO A 217 -0.79 8.29 -14.08
C PRO A 217 -1.92 8.53 -13.07
N ASN A 218 -3.18 8.13 -13.34
CA ASN A 218 -4.29 8.28 -12.40
C ASN A 218 -4.26 7.25 -11.27
N PHE A 219 -3.42 6.22 -11.37
CA PHE A 219 -3.24 5.18 -10.36
C PHE A 219 -3.10 5.77 -8.95
N ALA A 220 -2.32 6.85 -8.80
CA ALA A 220 -2.07 7.46 -7.51
C ALA A 220 -3.37 7.92 -6.82
N PHE A 221 -4.29 8.56 -7.54
CA PHE A 221 -5.56 9.02 -6.97
C PHE A 221 -6.59 7.90 -6.84
N THR A 222 -6.66 7.01 -7.82
CA THR A 222 -7.59 5.88 -7.81
C THR A 222 -7.35 5.00 -6.59
N TYR A 223 -6.09 4.60 -6.36
CA TYR A 223 -5.75 3.71 -5.25
C TYR A 223 -5.62 4.43 -3.90
N LEU A 224 -5.44 5.75 -3.88
CA LEU A 224 -5.48 6.52 -2.63
C LEU A 224 -6.80 6.33 -1.89
N VAL A 225 -7.92 6.32 -2.62
CA VAL A 225 -9.25 6.11 -2.02
C VAL A 225 -9.34 4.73 -1.37
N TYR A 226 -8.92 3.66 -2.06
CA TYR A 226 -8.90 2.30 -1.50
C TYR A 226 -8.01 2.20 -0.26
N VAL A 227 -6.82 2.79 -0.32
CA VAL A 227 -5.85 2.81 0.78
C VAL A 227 -6.43 3.53 1.99
N LEU A 228 -7.06 4.69 1.81
CA LEU A 228 -7.71 5.44 2.90
C LEU A 228 -8.88 4.66 3.51
N ILE A 229 -9.69 3.99 2.70
CA ILE A 229 -10.78 3.11 3.18
C ILE A 229 -10.21 1.99 4.05
N ILE A 230 -9.17 1.30 3.57
CA ILE A 230 -8.56 0.17 4.29
C ILE A 230 -7.96 0.63 5.61
N VAL A 231 -7.24 1.74 5.64
CA VAL A 231 -6.63 2.27 6.86
C VAL A 231 -7.70 2.72 7.86
N SER A 232 -8.78 3.35 7.39
CA SER A 232 -9.91 3.78 8.23
C SER A 232 -10.69 2.60 8.79
N VAL A 233 -11.06 1.64 7.93
CA VAL A 233 -11.79 0.42 8.31
C VAL A 233 -10.94 -0.49 9.21
N GLY A 234 -9.64 -0.59 8.91
CA GLY A 234 -8.70 -1.39 9.72
C GLY A 234 -8.45 -0.82 11.10
N GLY A 235 -8.49 0.50 11.21
CA GLY A 235 -8.10 1.30 12.38
C GLY A 235 -6.67 1.80 12.25
N LEU A 236 -6.50 3.11 12.50
CA LEU A 236 -5.24 3.83 12.33
C LEU A 236 -4.08 3.15 13.09
N GLY A 237 -2.99 2.83 12.38
CA GLY A 237 -1.79 2.25 12.97
C GLY A 237 -1.85 0.75 13.31
N SER A 238 -2.96 0.06 12.99
CA SER A 238 -3.09 -1.36 13.23
C SER A 238 -2.75 -2.17 11.98
N ILE A 239 -1.62 -2.87 11.96
CA ILE A 239 -1.23 -3.76 10.85
C ILE A 239 -2.25 -4.88 10.69
N ALA A 240 -2.65 -5.52 11.80
CA ALA A 240 -3.65 -6.59 11.79
C ALA A 240 -5.02 -6.09 11.33
N GLY A 241 -5.39 -4.87 11.74
CA GLY A 241 -6.62 -4.20 11.28
C GLY A 241 -6.59 -3.90 9.78
N SER A 242 -5.50 -3.35 9.28
CA SER A 242 -5.31 -3.08 7.84
C SER A 242 -5.33 -4.38 7.02
N PHE A 243 -4.74 -5.46 7.54
CA PHE A 243 -4.79 -6.77 6.89
C PHE A 243 -6.22 -7.31 6.78
N ALA A 244 -6.97 -7.32 7.89
CA ALA A 244 -8.36 -7.77 7.89
C ALA A 244 -9.26 -6.89 7.01
N ALA A 245 -9.10 -5.57 7.07
CA ALA A 245 -9.82 -4.62 6.24
C ALA A 245 -9.52 -4.81 4.75
N ALA A 246 -8.25 -5.02 4.39
CA ALA A 246 -7.85 -5.22 3.00
C ALA A 246 -8.47 -6.49 2.40
N ILE A 247 -8.50 -7.59 3.16
CA ILE A 247 -9.19 -8.82 2.73
C ILE A 247 -10.69 -8.56 2.58
N LEU A 248 -11.32 -7.92 3.57
CA LEU A 248 -12.75 -7.61 3.53
C LEU A 248 -13.10 -6.76 2.30
N ILE A 249 -12.36 -5.69 2.06
CA ILE A 249 -12.57 -4.78 0.92
C ILE A 249 -12.25 -5.49 -0.40
N GLY A 250 -11.15 -6.25 -0.49
CA GLY A 250 -10.79 -6.98 -1.70
C GLY A 250 -11.82 -8.02 -2.10
N VAL A 251 -12.31 -8.82 -1.14
CA VAL A 251 -13.37 -9.81 -1.39
C VAL A 251 -14.67 -9.10 -1.77
N SER A 252 -15.01 -8.01 -1.11
CA SER A 252 -16.23 -7.24 -1.41
C SER A 252 -16.18 -6.61 -2.80
N ASP A 253 -15.02 -6.07 -3.22
CA ASP A 253 -14.83 -5.47 -4.54
C ASP A 253 -14.98 -6.51 -5.66
N VAL A 254 -14.27 -7.63 -5.52
CA VAL A 254 -14.31 -8.70 -6.54
C VAL A 254 -15.68 -9.37 -6.59
N ALA A 255 -16.28 -9.68 -5.44
CA ALA A 255 -17.62 -10.25 -5.38
C ALA A 255 -18.67 -9.28 -5.95
N GLY A 256 -18.55 -7.99 -5.65
CA GLY A 256 -19.43 -6.97 -6.16
C GLY A 256 -19.39 -6.85 -7.69
N LYS A 257 -18.21 -6.78 -8.24
CA LYS A 257 -18.00 -6.73 -9.70
C LYS A 257 -18.48 -8.00 -10.42
N TYR A 258 -18.41 -9.15 -9.74
CA TYR A 258 -18.85 -10.43 -10.31
C TYR A 258 -20.36 -10.63 -10.26
N TYR A 259 -20.99 -10.39 -9.09
CA TYR A 259 -22.42 -10.69 -8.87
C TYR A 259 -23.34 -9.51 -9.17
N ALA A 260 -22.88 -8.29 -9.05
CA ALA A 260 -23.64 -7.06 -9.27
C ALA A 260 -22.78 -6.00 -9.97
N PRO A 261 -22.43 -6.19 -11.27
CA PRO A 261 -21.48 -5.31 -11.98
C PRO A 261 -21.87 -3.83 -11.94
N GLU A 262 -23.15 -3.53 -11.98
CA GLU A 262 -23.69 -2.14 -11.96
C GLU A 262 -23.46 -1.44 -10.61
N LEU A 263 -23.44 -2.20 -9.51
CA LEU A 263 -23.29 -1.71 -8.14
C LEU A 263 -21.92 -2.04 -7.54
N GLY A 264 -21.11 -2.83 -8.24
CA GLY A 264 -19.85 -3.38 -7.73
C GLY A 264 -18.91 -2.31 -7.19
N ALA A 265 -18.78 -1.19 -7.88
CA ALA A 265 -17.93 -0.06 -7.47
C ALA A 265 -18.43 0.63 -6.18
N PHE A 266 -19.74 0.56 -5.87
CA PHE A 266 -20.29 1.18 -4.66
C PHE A 266 -20.19 0.30 -3.42
N LEU A 267 -20.02 -1.02 -3.59
CA LEU A 267 -19.99 -1.97 -2.47
C LEU A 267 -18.86 -1.68 -1.47
N ILE A 268 -17.69 -1.26 -1.95
CA ILE A 268 -16.56 -0.93 -1.06
C ILE A 268 -16.91 0.25 -0.14
N TYR A 269 -17.61 1.26 -0.64
CA TYR A 269 -18.06 2.41 0.15
C TYR A 269 -19.15 2.01 1.13
N LEU A 270 -20.08 1.14 0.70
CA LEU A 270 -21.12 0.61 1.58
C LEU A 270 -20.52 -0.17 2.75
N VAL A 271 -19.55 -1.06 2.46
CA VAL A 271 -18.83 -1.83 3.49
C VAL A 271 -18.10 -0.88 4.44
N MET A 272 -17.42 0.15 3.93
CA MET A 272 -16.78 1.17 4.75
C MET A 272 -17.79 1.84 5.70
N VAL A 273 -18.90 2.33 5.17
CA VAL A 273 -19.93 3.02 5.97
C VAL A 273 -20.48 2.09 7.05
N VAL A 274 -20.86 0.86 6.69
CA VAL A 274 -21.41 -0.13 7.65
C VAL A 274 -20.40 -0.43 8.76
N VAL A 275 -19.13 -0.67 8.42
CA VAL A 275 -18.10 -0.99 9.42
C VAL A 275 -17.86 0.21 10.35
N LEU A 276 -17.73 1.43 9.81
CA LEU A 276 -17.46 2.63 10.61
C LEU A 276 -18.68 3.05 11.44
N MET A 277 -19.91 2.82 10.99
CA MET A 277 -21.11 3.03 11.81
C MET A 277 -21.15 2.06 13.00
N TRP A 278 -20.71 0.84 12.82
CA TRP A 278 -20.68 -0.15 13.90
C TRP A 278 -19.45 -0.01 14.79
N ARG A 279 -18.28 0.25 14.20
CA ARG A 279 -17.00 0.46 14.89
C ARG A 279 -16.28 1.70 14.37
N PRO A 280 -16.54 2.89 14.92
CA PRO A 280 -15.96 4.15 14.44
C PRO A 280 -14.42 4.22 14.60
N ALA A 281 -13.83 3.40 15.49
CA ALA A 281 -12.37 3.28 15.62
C ALA A 281 -11.75 2.26 14.64
N GLY A 282 -12.53 1.66 13.74
CA GLY A 282 -12.11 0.58 12.87
C GLY A 282 -12.18 -0.81 13.53
N LEU A 283 -11.85 -1.87 12.75
CA LEU A 283 -11.98 -3.27 13.19
C LEU A 283 -11.10 -3.60 14.40
N VAL A 284 -9.88 -3.07 14.44
CA VAL A 284 -8.85 -3.33 15.48
C VAL A 284 -8.33 -2.03 16.11
N GLY A 285 -9.04 -0.93 15.93
CA GLY A 285 -8.68 0.36 16.53
C GLY A 285 -8.75 0.30 18.07
N ARG A 286 -7.74 0.87 18.74
CA ARG A 286 -7.80 1.10 20.20
C ARG A 286 -8.80 2.23 20.48
N ARG A 287 -9.73 1.98 21.39
CA ARG A 287 -10.61 3.01 21.96
C ARG A 287 -9.83 3.94 22.85
#